data_c07079e14bbd1d759b062442c775bf40
#
_entry.id   c07079e14bbd1d759b062442c775bf40
#
_cell.length_a   1.000
_cell.length_b   1.000
_cell.length_c   1.000
_cell.angle_alpha   90.00
_cell.angle_beta   90.00
_cell.angle_gamma   90.00
#
_symmetry.space_group_name_H-M   'P 1'
#
loop_
_entity.id
_entity.type
_entity.pdbx_description
1 polymer ?
#
loop_
_entity_poly.entity_id
_entity_poly.type
_entity_poly.pdbx_seq_one_letter_code
_entity_poly.pdbx_strand_id
1 'polypeptide(L)'
;MEKKNQPSVLFLVPSPLGISPGQRFRFEHFLPLLEKKGMKYKVSPFLSMQSRKILYSKGNIIGKTLVIARGYVRRIADMFRLHRYDYVYIHRWAATAGPPVIEWMIARVFRKKIIYDFDDAIWVKESAYNKKFLAVKFLGKVSGICRWAHAVTVGNMYLKEFASKYSSNVILLPTVVNTATVHGKIQEQMISHPSVGWTGSFSTLIYLDLLVPVLKRLQEKIDFTFFVIADKDPGLPLKNYQFIPWSKETETEDLLKFHIGLMPLTDDPITKGKCGFKAIQYMALGIPAIVSPVGVNTDIVDEGINGFVCTSEEEWENKITLLLSDPDLRKQIGAAARKKIENNYSVSATESLFFSVFK
;
A
#
# COMPACT_ATOMS: atom_id res chain seq x y z
N MET A 1 -13.16 -3.98 39.52
CA MET A 1 -13.28 -3.78 38.04
C MET A 1 -12.85 -5.05 37.37
N GLU A 2 -13.80 -5.81 36.83
CA GLU A 2 -13.48 -6.99 36.03
C GLU A 2 -12.59 -6.57 34.86
N LYS A 3 -11.43 -7.20 34.73
CA LYS A 3 -10.60 -7.09 33.53
C LYS A 3 -11.43 -7.60 32.35
N LYS A 4 -12.11 -6.73 31.62
CA LYS A 4 -12.73 -7.07 30.35
C LYS A 4 -11.67 -7.78 29.51
N ASN A 5 -11.89 -9.07 29.26
CA ASN A 5 -10.95 -9.89 28.49
C ASN A 5 -10.80 -9.23 27.11
N GLN A 6 -9.60 -8.74 26.80
CA GLN A 6 -9.33 -8.08 25.51
C GLN A 6 -9.52 -9.11 24.38
N PRO A 7 -10.13 -8.72 23.25
CA PRO A 7 -10.40 -9.65 22.16
C PRO A 7 -9.10 -10.21 21.57
N SER A 8 -9.19 -11.43 21.06
CA SER A 8 -8.11 -12.15 20.41
C SER A 8 -8.31 -12.21 18.90
N VAL A 9 -7.23 -12.05 18.11
CA VAL A 9 -7.31 -11.89 16.66
C VAL A 9 -6.38 -12.85 15.92
N LEU A 10 -6.92 -13.58 14.94
CA LEU A 10 -6.13 -14.33 13.96
C LEU A 10 -6.03 -13.53 12.66
N PHE A 11 -4.82 -13.13 12.28
CA PHE A 11 -4.55 -12.48 11.00
C PHE A 11 -4.23 -13.54 9.95
N LEU A 12 -5.08 -13.66 8.94
CA LEU A 12 -4.85 -14.48 7.75
C LEU A 12 -4.40 -13.58 6.62
N VAL A 13 -3.16 -13.75 6.19
CA VAL A 13 -2.50 -12.83 5.26
C VAL A 13 -1.79 -13.56 4.13
N PRO A 14 -1.59 -12.94 2.95
CA PRO A 14 -0.93 -13.58 1.81
C PRO A 14 0.56 -13.86 2.05
N SER A 15 1.28 -12.93 2.66
CA SER A 15 2.75 -12.93 2.75
C SER A 15 3.25 -12.88 4.20
N PRO A 16 4.49 -13.28 4.46
CA PRO A 16 5.14 -13.06 5.75
C PRO A 16 5.21 -11.57 6.10
N LEU A 17 5.31 -11.27 7.41
CA LEU A 17 5.45 -9.90 7.90
C LEU A 17 6.68 -9.20 7.30
N GLY A 18 6.55 -7.91 7.11
CA GLY A 18 7.63 -7.03 6.65
C GLY A 18 7.92 -7.05 5.14
N ILE A 19 7.24 -7.89 4.36
CA ILE A 19 7.57 -8.12 2.95
C ILE A 19 6.66 -7.33 1.99
N SER A 20 5.37 -7.31 2.28
CA SER A 20 4.39 -6.68 1.38
C SER A 20 4.05 -5.27 1.86
N PRO A 21 4.26 -4.22 1.04
CA PRO A 21 3.85 -2.87 1.43
C PRO A 21 2.38 -2.81 1.84
N GLY A 22 1.46 -3.42 1.08
CA GLY A 22 0.04 -3.45 1.44
C GLY A 22 -0.21 -4.02 2.84
N GLN A 23 0.51 -5.05 3.30
CA GLN A 23 0.38 -5.55 4.67
C GLN A 23 1.00 -4.60 5.70
N ARG A 24 2.24 -4.14 5.45
CA ARG A 24 3.00 -3.27 6.35
C ARG A 24 2.20 -2.02 6.71
N PHE A 25 1.66 -1.34 5.72
CA PHE A 25 1.00 -0.05 5.83
C PHE A 25 -0.53 -0.13 6.04
N ARG A 26 -1.08 -1.36 6.15
CA ARG A 26 -2.49 -1.57 6.50
C ARG A 26 -2.70 -2.04 7.93
N PHE A 27 -1.96 -3.04 8.39
CA PHE A 27 -2.17 -3.59 9.73
C PHE A 27 -0.89 -3.86 10.52
N GLU A 28 0.26 -4.11 9.87
CA GLU A 28 1.48 -4.48 10.61
C GLU A 28 1.98 -3.36 11.54
N HIS A 29 1.81 -2.10 11.15
CA HIS A 29 2.15 -0.96 11.99
C HIS A 29 1.31 -0.84 13.26
N PHE A 30 0.13 -1.50 13.29
CA PHE A 30 -0.72 -1.52 14.48
C PHE A 30 -0.44 -2.71 15.41
N LEU A 31 0.33 -3.72 15.00
CA LEU A 31 0.62 -4.90 15.83
C LEU A 31 1.23 -4.55 17.19
N PRO A 32 2.22 -3.63 17.30
CA PRO A 32 2.73 -3.20 18.59
C PRO A 32 1.67 -2.54 19.50
N LEU A 33 0.67 -1.89 18.92
CA LEU A 33 -0.42 -1.28 19.69
C LEU A 33 -1.42 -2.33 20.19
N LEU A 34 -1.63 -3.43 19.45
CA LEU A 34 -2.39 -4.59 19.94
C LEU A 34 -1.74 -5.16 21.20
N GLU A 35 -0.41 -5.36 21.19
CA GLU A 35 0.36 -5.84 22.35
C GLU A 35 0.24 -4.89 23.53
N LYS A 36 0.42 -3.58 23.29
CA LYS A 36 0.29 -2.54 24.31
C LYS A 36 -1.09 -2.53 24.97
N LYS A 37 -2.14 -2.84 24.19
CA LYS A 37 -3.53 -2.97 24.70
C LYS A 37 -3.84 -4.33 25.31
N GLY A 38 -2.88 -5.26 25.36
CA GLY A 38 -3.07 -6.61 25.91
C GLY A 38 -3.92 -7.52 25.03
N MET A 39 -4.14 -7.19 23.77
CA MET A 39 -4.84 -8.02 22.81
C MET A 39 -3.95 -9.16 22.31
N LYS A 40 -4.43 -10.39 22.41
CA LYS A 40 -3.70 -11.56 21.88
C LYS A 40 -3.92 -11.66 20.38
N TYR A 41 -2.85 -11.83 19.61
CA TYR A 41 -2.98 -12.07 18.19
C TYR A 41 -1.98 -13.11 17.67
N LYS A 42 -2.28 -13.64 16.50
CA LYS A 42 -1.39 -14.48 15.70
C LYS A 42 -1.48 -14.08 14.24
N VAL A 43 -0.34 -13.95 13.59
CA VAL A 43 -0.29 -13.75 12.13
C VAL A 43 0.05 -15.09 11.47
N SER A 44 -0.80 -15.51 10.53
CA SER A 44 -0.64 -16.72 9.73
C SER A 44 -0.54 -16.37 8.25
N PRO A 45 0.68 -16.30 7.68
CA PRO A 45 0.87 -16.05 6.25
C PRO A 45 0.54 -17.31 5.43
N PHE A 46 -0.13 -17.13 4.27
CA PHE A 46 -0.38 -18.23 3.33
C PHE A 46 0.92 -18.75 2.72
N LEU A 47 1.82 -17.84 2.35
CA LEU A 47 3.15 -18.14 1.78
C LEU A 47 4.24 -17.97 2.84
N SER A 48 5.22 -18.87 2.86
CA SER A 48 6.49 -18.64 3.53
C SER A 48 7.43 -17.82 2.61
N MET A 49 8.59 -17.36 3.14
CA MET A 49 9.61 -16.67 2.34
C MET A 49 10.08 -17.52 1.14
N GLN A 50 10.36 -18.80 1.37
CA GLN A 50 10.76 -19.72 0.31
C GLN A 50 9.63 -19.97 -0.69
N SER A 51 8.40 -20.18 -0.20
CA SER A 51 7.22 -20.37 -1.03
C SER A 51 6.96 -19.18 -1.94
N ARG A 52 7.19 -17.96 -1.45
CA ARG A 52 7.06 -16.73 -2.24
C ARG A 52 8.06 -16.69 -3.39
N LYS A 53 9.35 -17.00 -3.13
CA LYS A 53 10.39 -17.09 -4.19
C LYS A 53 9.99 -18.06 -5.29
N ILE A 54 9.49 -19.25 -4.94
CA ILE A 54 9.04 -20.26 -5.90
C ILE A 54 7.83 -19.77 -6.69
N LEU A 55 6.83 -19.18 -6.03
CA LEU A 55 5.59 -18.75 -6.68
C LEU A 55 5.83 -17.67 -7.75
N TYR A 56 6.74 -16.73 -7.49
CA TYR A 56 7.06 -15.62 -8.38
C TYR A 56 8.21 -15.92 -9.38
N SER A 57 8.87 -17.09 -9.29
CA SER A 57 9.87 -17.52 -10.26
C SER A 57 9.23 -17.90 -11.61
N LYS A 58 9.99 -17.83 -12.70
CA LYS A 58 9.55 -18.34 -14.01
C LYS A 58 9.53 -19.89 -14.01
N GLY A 59 8.57 -20.49 -14.72
CA GLY A 59 8.45 -21.96 -14.80
C GLY A 59 8.03 -22.64 -13.49
N ASN A 60 8.54 -23.83 -13.22
CA ASN A 60 8.36 -24.65 -12.01
C ASN A 60 6.90 -24.83 -11.56
N ILE A 61 6.04 -25.33 -12.47
CA ILE A 61 4.59 -25.51 -12.21
C ILE A 61 4.36 -26.44 -11.00
N ILE A 62 5.12 -27.55 -10.91
CA ILE A 62 5.01 -28.52 -9.81
C ILE A 62 5.33 -27.84 -8.48
N GLY A 63 6.45 -27.11 -8.40
CA GLY A 63 6.81 -26.36 -7.20
C GLY A 63 5.75 -25.34 -6.80
N LYS A 64 5.15 -24.62 -7.75
CA LYS A 64 4.05 -23.67 -7.51
C LYS A 64 2.80 -24.37 -6.97
N THR A 65 2.44 -25.52 -7.54
CA THR A 65 1.30 -26.32 -7.05
C THR A 65 1.53 -26.80 -5.62
N LEU A 66 2.71 -27.31 -5.29
CA LEU A 66 3.09 -27.74 -3.94
C LEU A 66 3.06 -26.55 -2.94
N VAL A 67 3.49 -25.38 -3.35
CA VAL A 67 3.43 -24.15 -2.54
C VAL A 67 1.97 -23.80 -2.20
N ILE A 68 1.08 -23.84 -3.18
CA ILE A 68 -0.35 -23.59 -2.98
C ILE A 68 -0.97 -24.66 -2.04
N ALA A 69 -0.67 -25.94 -2.27
CA ALA A 69 -1.14 -27.02 -1.41
C ALA A 69 -0.70 -26.85 0.06
N ARG A 70 0.59 -26.50 0.29
CA ARG A 70 1.10 -26.20 1.64
C ARG A 70 0.40 -25.02 2.28
N GLY A 71 0.06 -23.99 1.50
CA GLY A 71 -0.74 -22.85 1.97
C GLY A 71 -2.13 -23.28 2.45
N TYR A 72 -2.81 -24.16 1.72
CA TYR A 72 -4.11 -24.73 2.11
C TYR A 72 -4.02 -25.61 3.36
N VAL A 73 -3.01 -26.47 3.48
CA VAL A 73 -2.78 -27.27 4.70
C VAL A 73 -2.63 -26.36 5.92
N ARG A 74 -1.91 -25.24 5.78
CA ARG A 74 -1.79 -24.25 6.85
C ARG A 74 -3.15 -23.64 7.21
N ARG A 75 -3.98 -23.28 6.23
CA ARG A 75 -5.33 -22.75 6.46
C ARG A 75 -6.25 -23.77 7.17
N ILE A 76 -6.16 -25.04 6.81
CA ILE A 76 -6.87 -26.13 7.51
C ILE A 76 -6.41 -26.20 8.96
N ALA A 77 -5.11 -26.17 9.23
CA ALA A 77 -4.58 -26.15 10.60
C ALA A 77 -5.01 -24.89 11.39
N ASP A 78 -5.14 -23.73 10.72
CA ASP A 78 -5.66 -22.52 11.34
C ASP A 78 -7.16 -22.68 11.71
N MET A 79 -7.96 -23.34 10.88
CA MET A 79 -9.40 -23.59 11.16
C MET A 79 -9.62 -24.40 12.45
N PHE A 80 -8.79 -25.41 12.73
CA PHE A 80 -8.86 -26.17 14.00
C PHE A 80 -8.53 -25.30 15.23
N ARG A 81 -7.90 -24.15 15.06
CA ARG A 81 -7.52 -23.23 16.14
C ARG A 81 -8.45 -22.02 16.26
N LEU A 82 -9.47 -21.88 15.40
CA LEU A 82 -10.38 -20.73 15.39
C LEU A 82 -11.11 -20.52 16.71
N HIS A 83 -11.37 -21.59 17.48
CA HIS A 83 -12.01 -21.50 18.80
C HIS A 83 -11.27 -20.59 19.77
N ARG A 84 -9.96 -20.33 19.56
CA ARG A 84 -9.10 -19.52 20.41
C ARG A 84 -9.16 -18.01 20.10
N TYR A 85 -9.87 -17.61 19.03
CA TYR A 85 -9.91 -16.25 18.56
C TYR A 85 -11.33 -15.74 18.46
N ASP A 86 -11.52 -14.47 18.81
CA ASP A 86 -12.80 -13.77 18.71
C ASP A 86 -13.02 -13.25 17.30
N TYR A 87 -11.94 -12.74 16.68
CA TYR A 87 -11.94 -12.17 15.34
C TYR A 87 -10.94 -12.87 14.42
N VAL A 88 -11.29 -12.87 13.11
CA VAL A 88 -10.38 -13.27 12.04
C VAL A 88 -10.20 -12.07 11.11
N TYR A 89 -9.01 -11.48 11.11
CA TYR A 89 -8.64 -10.40 10.21
C TYR A 89 -8.08 -11.00 8.91
N ILE A 90 -8.68 -10.69 7.78
CA ILE A 90 -8.27 -11.21 6.46
C ILE A 90 -7.83 -10.04 5.61
N HIS A 91 -6.51 -9.96 5.31
CA HIS A 91 -5.99 -8.99 4.36
C HIS A 91 -6.02 -9.58 2.95
N ARG A 92 -6.78 -8.92 2.06
CA ARG A 92 -7.03 -9.31 0.66
C ARG A 92 -7.71 -10.68 0.51
N TRP A 93 -7.08 -11.76 0.94
CA TRP A 93 -7.62 -13.13 0.90
C TRP A 93 -6.92 -14.09 1.86
N ALA A 94 -7.66 -15.07 2.37
CA ALA A 94 -7.10 -16.13 3.20
C ALA A 94 -6.27 -17.11 2.34
N ALA A 95 -6.70 -17.38 1.09
CA ALA A 95 -5.99 -18.23 0.13
C ALA A 95 -5.74 -17.48 -1.19
N THR A 96 -4.51 -17.55 -1.71
CA THR A 96 -4.07 -16.81 -2.92
C THR A 96 -4.77 -17.29 -4.19
N ALA A 97 -5.14 -18.56 -4.26
CA ALA A 97 -5.78 -19.18 -5.41
C ALA A 97 -7.16 -19.76 -5.04
N GLY A 98 -8.04 -19.94 -6.01
CA GLY A 98 -9.31 -20.60 -5.87
C GLY A 98 -10.46 -19.76 -5.26
N PRO A 99 -11.63 -20.37 -5.11
CA PRO A 99 -12.80 -19.72 -4.54
C PRO A 99 -12.66 -19.47 -3.04
N PRO A 100 -13.49 -18.58 -2.43
CA PRO A 100 -13.38 -18.17 -1.03
C PRO A 100 -14.00 -19.20 -0.04
N VAL A 101 -13.65 -20.49 -0.21
CA VAL A 101 -14.18 -21.56 0.64
C VAL A 101 -13.73 -21.42 2.09
N ILE A 102 -12.47 -21.02 2.29
CA ILE A 102 -11.92 -20.81 3.63
C ILE A 102 -12.66 -19.69 4.35
N GLU A 103 -12.85 -18.56 3.67
CA GLU A 103 -13.56 -17.39 4.21
C GLU A 103 -15.03 -17.73 4.50
N TRP A 104 -15.68 -18.46 3.60
CA TRP A 104 -17.04 -18.93 3.80
C TRP A 104 -17.16 -19.86 5.02
N MET A 105 -16.25 -20.83 5.17
CA MET A 105 -16.23 -21.73 6.34
C MET A 105 -16.05 -20.96 7.64
N ILE A 106 -15.11 -20.00 7.68
CA ILE A 106 -14.87 -19.14 8.85
C ILE A 106 -16.15 -18.41 9.26
N ALA A 107 -16.86 -17.82 8.29
CA ALA A 107 -18.06 -17.02 8.54
C ALA A 107 -19.29 -17.88 8.87
N ARG A 108 -19.54 -18.96 8.11
CA ARG A 108 -20.81 -19.69 8.12
C ARG A 108 -20.78 -20.96 8.97
N VAL A 109 -19.66 -21.69 8.95
CA VAL A 109 -19.50 -22.93 9.73
C VAL A 109 -18.99 -22.61 11.12
N PHE A 110 -17.88 -21.90 11.22
CA PHE A 110 -17.26 -21.56 12.51
C PHE A 110 -17.87 -20.31 13.15
N ARG A 111 -18.71 -19.55 12.43
CA ARG A 111 -19.43 -18.34 12.89
C ARG A 111 -18.52 -17.31 13.56
N LYS A 112 -17.29 -17.14 13.02
CA LYS A 112 -16.35 -16.16 13.52
C LYS A 112 -16.58 -14.79 12.86
N LYS A 113 -16.37 -13.72 13.61
CA LYS A 113 -16.41 -12.35 13.11
C LYS A 113 -15.22 -12.09 12.19
N ILE A 114 -15.46 -11.96 10.89
CA ILE A 114 -14.42 -11.61 9.91
C ILE A 114 -14.30 -10.09 9.81
N ILE A 115 -13.07 -9.59 9.94
CA ILE A 115 -12.70 -8.25 9.51
C ILE A 115 -11.98 -8.42 8.18
N TYR A 116 -12.57 -7.90 7.11
CA TYR A 116 -12.02 -8.03 5.75
C TYR A 116 -11.37 -6.73 5.31
N ASP A 117 -10.08 -6.77 4.98
CA ASP A 117 -9.28 -5.60 4.62
C ASP A 117 -8.71 -5.71 3.21
N PHE A 118 -8.81 -4.61 2.43
CA PHE A 118 -8.14 -4.50 1.14
C PHE A 118 -7.83 -3.03 0.78
N ASP A 119 -6.72 -2.85 0.07
CA ASP A 119 -6.09 -1.58 -0.27
C ASP A 119 -5.90 -1.36 -1.78
N ASP A 120 -6.45 -2.26 -2.60
CA ASP A 120 -6.41 -2.20 -4.07
C ASP A 120 -7.75 -2.69 -4.65
N ALA A 121 -8.04 -2.32 -5.91
CA ALA A 121 -9.20 -2.81 -6.65
C ALA A 121 -9.01 -4.29 -7.10
N ILE A 122 -8.83 -5.19 -6.13
CA ILE A 122 -8.46 -6.60 -6.34
C ILE A 122 -9.52 -7.45 -7.07
N TRP A 123 -10.70 -6.90 -7.32
CA TRP A 123 -11.77 -7.49 -8.15
C TRP A 123 -11.67 -7.10 -9.63
N VAL A 124 -10.86 -6.08 -9.95
CA VAL A 124 -10.66 -5.62 -11.33
C VAL A 124 -9.66 -6.53 -12.03
N LYS A 125 -9.97 -6.85 -13.29
CA LYS A 125 -9.12 -7.69 -14.13
C LYS A 125 -7.98 -6.84 -14.69
N GLU A 126 -6.78 -7.12 -14.30
CA GLU A 126 -5.59 -6.46 -14.81
C GLU A 126 -5.26 -7.05 -16.20
N SER A 127 -5.21 -6.19 -17.21
CA SER A 127 -4.98 -6.61 -18.61
C SER A 127 -3.60 -7.24 -18.85
N ALA A 128 -2.62 -6.87 -18.02
CA ALA A 128 -1.24 -7.37 -18.09
C ALA A 128 -1.08 -8.83 -17.62
N TYR A 129 -2.07 -9.39 -16.91
CA TYR A 129 -1.97 -10.78 -16.45
C TYR A 129 -2.45 -11.79 -17.51
N ASN A 130 -1.69 -12.86 -17.69
CA ASN A 130 -2.08 -13.99 -18.53
C ASN A 130 -3.46 -14.52 -18.10
N LYS A 131 -4.39 -14.71 -19.08
CA LYS A 131 -5.77 -15.19 -18.86
C LYS A 131 -5.86 -16.44 -17.98
N LYS A 132 -4.88 -17.37 -18.09
CA LYS A 132 -4.81 -18.60 -17.27
C LYS A 132 -4.57 -18.30 -15.79
N PHE A 133 -3.78 -17.28 -15.46
CA PHE A 133 -3.51 -16.89 -14.06
C PHE A 133 -4.70 -16.18 -13.44
N LEU A 134 -5.47 -15.42 -14.23
CA LEU A 134 -6.69 -14.75 -13.78
C LEU A 134 -7.80 -15.74 -13.39
N ALA A 135 -7.95 -16.84 -14.11
CA ALA A 135 -8.93 -17.89 -13.78
C ALA A 135 -8.63 -18.53 -12.40
N VAL A 136 -7.35 -18.68 -12.05
CA VAL A 136 -6.93 -19.23 -10.76
C VAL A 136 -7.17 -18.23 -9.60
N LYS A 137 -7.13 -16.91 -9.85
CA LYS A 137 -7.34 -15.87 -8.84
C LYS A 137 -8.80 -15.78 -8.33
N PHE A 138 -9.77 -16.19 -9.10
CA PHE A 138 -11.19 -16.10 -8.76
C PHE A 138 -11.61 -14.70 -8.28
N LEU A 139 -11.57 -13.71 -9.16
CA LEU A 139 -11.78 -12.29 -8.83
C LEU A 139 -13.15 -11.98 -8.18
N GLY A 140 -14.19 -12.76 -8.50
CA GLY A 140 -15.52 -12.62 -7.91
C GLY A 140 -15.62 -12.92 -6.41
N LYS A 141 -14.54 -13.45 -5.80
CA LYS A 141 -14.56 -13.79 -4.35
C LYS A 141 -14.68 -12.56 -3.43
N VAL A 142 -14.22 -11.39 -3.88
CA VAL A 142 -14.19 -10.17 -3.05
C VAL A 142 -15.59 -9.78 -2.59
N SER A 143 -16.58 -9.78 -3.50
CA SER A 143 -17.97 -9.47 -3.17
C SER A 143 -18.59 -10.46 -2.19
N GLY A 144 -18.26 -11.77 -2.32
CA GLY A 144 -18.69 -12.80 -1.38
C GLY A 144 -18.12 -12.59 0.02
N ILE A 145 -16.82 -12.32 0.12
CA ILE A 145 -16.16 -12.08 1.41
C ILE A 145 -16.75 -10.83 2.08
N CYS A 146 -16.99 -9.74 1.32
CA CYS A 146 -17.64 -8.54 1.84
C CYS A 146 -19.01 -8.85 2.46
N ARG A 147 -19.84 -9.71 1.83
CA ARG A 147 -21.17 -10.11 2.36
C ARG A 147 -21.08 -10.91 3.67
N TRP A 148 -20.00 -11.65 3.87
CA TRP A 148 -19.83 -12.50 5.06
C TRP A 148 -19.05 -11.79 6.17
N ALA A 149 -18.38 -10.71 5.86
CA ALA A 149 -17.59 -9.97 6.83
C ALA A 149 -18.47 -9.28 7.88
N HIS A 150 -18.02 -9.29 9.13
CA HIS A 150 -18.58 -8.49 10.22
C HIS A 150 -18.29 -6.99 10.00
N ALA A 151 -17.08 -6.69 9.53
CA ALA A 151 -16.66 -5.35 9.11
C ALA A 151 -15.73 -5.45 7.90
N VAL A 152 -15.80 -4.48 7.00
CA VAL A 152 -14.88 -4.34 5.86
C VAL A 152 -14.09 -3.06 6.02
N THR A 153 -12.75 -3.15 5.98
CA THR A 153 -11.87 -1.97 5.98
C THR A 153 -11.26 -1.77 4.60
N VAL A 154 -11.29 -0.54 4.12
CA VAL A 154 -10.82 -0.17 2.78
C VAL A 154 -10.01 1.11 2.82
N GLY A 155 -9.08 1.27 1.88
CA GLY A 155 -8.10 2.36 1.93
C GLY A 155 -8.54 3.66 1.25
N ASN A 156 -9.61 3.68 0.43
CA ASN A 156 -10.11 4.88 -0.23
C ASN A 156 -11.62 4.81 -0.54
N MET A 157 -12.19 5.92 -1.01
CA MET A 157 -13.64 6.01 -1.29
C MET A 157 -14.09 5.12 -2.44
N TYR A 158 -13.29 4.95 -3.50
CA TYR A 158 -13.59 4.06 -4.63
C TYR A 158 -13.75 2.60 -4.17
N LEU A 159 -12.88 2.15 -3.27
CA LEU A 159 -12.96 0.83 -2.66
C LEU A 159 -14.19 0.73 -1.73
N LYS A 160 -14.50 1.82 -1.00
CA LYS A 160 -15.67 1.90 -0.11
C LYS A 160 -16.97 1.78 -0.89
N GLU A 161 -17.11 2.50 -1.99
CA GLU A 161 -18.28 2.42 -2.87
C GLU A 161 -18.51 0.99 -3.40
N PHE A 162 -17.44 0.30 -3.78
CA PHE A 162 -17.54 -1.11 -4.17
C PHE A 162 -18.00 -1.99 -3.01
N ALA A 163 -17.35 -1.90 -1.85
CA ALA A 163 -17.63 -2.74 -0.69
C ALA A 163 -19.04 -2.51 -0.14
N SER A 164 -19.53 -1.26 -0.15
CA SER A 164 -20.85 -0.88 0.35
C SER A 164 -22.03 -1.48 -0.45
N LYS A 165 -21.76 -1.96 -1.66
CA LYS A 165 -22.75 -2.74 -2.43
C LYS A 165 -23.04 -4.12 -1.80
N TYR A 166 -22.16 -4.60 -0.92
CA TYR A 166 -22.18 -5.96 -0.39
C TYR A 166 -22.17 -6.04 1.14
N SER A 167 -21.77 -4.98 1.83
CA SER A 167 -21.69 -4.90 3.29
C SER A 167 -22.20 -3.54 3.77
N SER A 168 -23.00 -3.53 4.85
CA SER A 168 -23.45 -2.29 5.50
C SER A 168 -22.42 -1.71 6.48
N ASN A 169 -21.41 -2.50 6.89
CA ASN A 169 -20.38 -2.06 7.83
C ASN A 169 -19.03 -1.92 7.11
N VAL A 170 -18.87 -0.81 6.37
CA VAL A 170 -17.64 -0.50 5.62
C VAL A 170 -16.96 0.72 6.21
N ILE A 171 -15.74 0.52 6.69
CA ILE A 171 -14.93 1.52 7.37
C ILE A 171 -13.82 1.99 6.44
N LEU A 172 -13.74 3.30 6.20
CA LEU A 172 -12.63 3.92 5.47
C LEU A 172 -11.43 4.04 6.41
N LEU A 173 -10.52 3.07 6.36
CA LEU A 173 -9.25 3.10 7.05
C LEU A 173 -8.15 3.39 6.03
N PRO A 174 -7.53 4.56 6.01
CA PRO A 174 -6.49 4.89 5.04
C PRO A 174 -5.25 4.01 5.21
N THR A 175 -4.41 3.97 4.19
CA THR A 175 -3.04 3.46 4.30
C THR A 175 -2.24 4.39 5.20
N VAL A 176 -1.47 3.83 6.14
CA VAL A 176 -0.82 4.61 7.20
C VAL A 176 0.69 4.41 7.22
N VAL A 177 1.39 5.43 7.70
CA VAL A 177 2.83 5.41 7.98
C VAL A 177 3.10 5.63 9.47
N ASN A 178 4.23 5.13 9.95
CA ASN A 178 4.66 5.36 11.33
C ASN A 178 5.63 6.54 11.38
N THR A 179 5.10 7.72 11.64
CA THR A 179 5.86 8.98 11.71
C THR A 179 6.69 9.12 12.99
N ALA A 180 6.44 8.31 14.00
CA ALA A 180 7.22 8.32 15.23
C ALA A 180 8.50 7.47 15.15
N THR A 181 8.54 6.47 14.26
CA THR A 181 9.67 5.52 14.16
C THR A 181 10.20 5.42 12.72
N VAL A 182 9.55 4.66 11.86
CA VAL A 182 10.04 4.36 10.50
C VAL A 182 10.21 5.63 9.64
N HIS A 183 9.24 6.53 9.68
CA HIS A 183 9.26 7.82 8.95
C HIS A 183 9.48 8.99 9.93
N GLY A 184 10.36 8.81 10.92
CA GLY A 184 10.64 9.82 11.97
C GLY A 184 11.54 10.95 11.50
N LYS A 185 12.34 10.73 10.44
CA LYS A 185 13.23 11.74 9.85
C LYS A 185 12.47 12.65 8.89
N ILE A 186 12.99 13.85 8.69
CA ILE A 186 12.47 14.83 7.72
C ILE A 186 13.60 15.20 6.78
N GLN A 187 13.29 15.30 5.49
CA GLN A 187 14.23 15.68 4.45
C GLN A 187 14.67 17.14 4.58
N GLU A 188 15.98 17.37 4.46
CA GLU A 188 16.54 18.73 4.36
C GLU A 188 16.25 19.30 2.98
N GLN A 189 15.51 20.40 2.92
CA GLN A 189 15.06 21.01 1.66
C GLN A 189 15.92 22.21 1.21
N MET A 190 16.74 22.75 2.12
CA MET A 190 17.56 23.96 1.83
C MET A 190 18.91 23.56 1.22
N ILE A 191 18.89 22.97 0.03
CA ILE A 191 20.09 22.55 -0.70
C ILE A 191 20.12 23.14 -2.12
N SER A 192 21.32 23.30 -2.66
CA SER A 192 21.57 23.90 -3.99
C SER A 192 21.26 22.95 -5.16
N HIS A 193 21.40 21.63 -4.98
CA HIS A 193 21.18 20.62 -6.02
C HIS A 193 20.08 19.63 -5.60
N PRO A 194 18.80 20.04 -5.69
CA PRO A 194 17.70 19.17 -5.35
C PRO A 194 17.55 18.00 -6.34
N SER A 195 16.99 16.91 -5.87
CA SER A 195 16.74 15.72 -6.67
C SER A 195 15.25 15.45 -6.77
N VAL A 196 14.88 14.75 -7.84
CA VAL A 196 13.51 14.26 -8.08
C VAL A 196 13.52 12.76 -7.98
N GLY A 197 12.49 12.16 -7.41
CA GLY A 197 12.47 10.72 -7.26
C GLY A 197 11.10 10.06 -7.43
N TRP A 198 11.16 8.77 -7.74
CA TRP A 198 10.02 7.89 -7.79
C TRP A 198 10.33 6.56 -7.12
N THR A 199 9.40 6.02 -6.34
CA THR A 199 9.50 4.65 -5.79
C THR A 199 8.33 3.80 -6.22
N GLY A 200 8.56 2.49 -6.38
CA GLY A 200 7.50 1.55 -6.71
C GLY A 200 7.99 0.15 -7.02
N SER A 201 7.05 -0.72 -7.39
CA SER A 201 7.36 -2.08 -7.88
C SER A 201 7.48 -2.09 -9.40
N PHE A 202 8.08 -3.15 -9.94
CA PHE A 202 8.16 -3.38 -11.37
C PHE A 202 6.81 -3.24 -12.10
N SER A 203 5.72 -3.71 -11.48
CA SER A 203 4.38 -3.61 -12.06
C SER A 203 3.83 -2.19 -12.17
N THR A 204 4.42 -1.21 -11.48
CA THR A 204 4.01 0.20 -11.49
C THR A 204 4.96 1.11 -12.26
N LEU A 205 6.06 0.57 -12.79
CA LEU A 205 7.01 1.32 -13.64
C LEU A 205 6.35 1.90 -14.89
N ILE A 206 5.35 1.22 -15.44
CA ILE A 206 4.60 1.68 -16.63
C ILE A 206 4.01 3.09 -16.45
N TYR A 207 3.69 3.50 -15.23
CA TYR A 207 3.19 4.85 -14.97
C TYR A 207 4.30 5.91 -15.05
N LEU A 208 5.56 5.50 -14.85
CA LEU A 208 6.70 6.41 -14.97
C LEU A 208 6.97 6.80 -16.42
N ASP A 209 6.57 5.95 -17.38
CA ASP A 209 6.68 6.24 -18.81
C ASP A 209 5.94 7.54 -19.21
N LEU A 210 4.88 7.91 -18.47
CA LEU A 210 4.15 9.16 -18.68
C LEU A 210 5.04 10.41 -18.46
N LEU A 211 6.06 10.29 -17.61
CA LEU A 211 6.91 11.42 -17.24
C LEU A 211 8.29 11.42 -17.91
N VAL A 212 8.69 10.34 -18.60
CA VAL A 212 9.98 10.26 -19.27
C VAL A 212 10.20 11.44 -20.25
N PRO A 213 9.23 11.83 -21.11
CA PRO A 213 9.39 12.98 -21.99
C PRO A 213 9.60 14.29 -21.22
N VAL A 214 8.83 14.51 -20.15
CA VAL A 214 8.93 15.71 -19.30
C VAL A 214 10.30 15.78 -18.62
N LEU A 215 10.74 14.68 -18.01
CA LEU A 215 12.03 14.60 -17.32
C LEU A 215 13.21 14.84 -18.26
N LYS A 216 13.13 14.33 -19.51
CA LYS A 216 14.16 14.61 -20.53
C LYS A 216 14.27 16.11 -20.83
N ARG A 217 13.15 16.77 -21.15
CA ARG A 217 13.13 18.20 -21.43
C ARG A 217 13.64 19.04 -20.25
N LEU A 218 13.29 18.62 -19.03
CA LEU A 218 13.77 19.30 -17.82
C LEU A 218 15.28 19.17 -17.63
N GLN A 219 15.85 17.98 -17.86
CA GLN A 219 17.30 17.75 -17.72
C GLN A 219 18.14 18.41 -18.82
N GLU A 220 17.54 18.92 -19.89
CA GLU A 220 18.19 19.80 -20.86
C GLU A 220 18.36 21.24 -20.35
N LYS A 221 17.46 21.65 -19.42
CA LYS A 221 17.37 23.03 -18.91
C LYS A 221 17.91 23.20 -17.50
N ILE A 222 17.78 22.18 -16.66
CA ILE A 222 18.05 22.19 -15.22
C ILE A 222 18.88 20.97 -14.85
N ASP A 223 19.96 21.16 -14.10
CA ASP A 223 20.75 20.05 -13.57
C ASP A 223 20.12 19.51 -12.29
N PHE A 224 19.60 18.29 -12.34
CA PHE A 224 19.10 17.53 -11.20
C PHE A 224 19.26 16.04 -11.43
N THR A 225 19.39 15.28 -10.35
CA THR A 225 19.41 13.81 -10.40
C THR A 225 17.99 13.27 -10.29
N PHE A 226 17.63 12.32 -11.17
CA PHE A 226 16.39 11.55 -11.05
C PHE A 226 16.66 10.19 -10.44
N PHE A 227 16.09 9.92 -9.26
CA PHE A 227 16.20 8.64 -8.57
C PHE A 227 15.00 7.74 -8.83
N VAL A 228 15.27 6.44 -9.05
CA VAL A 228 14.23 5.40 -9.07
C VAL A 228 14.56 4.34 -8.05
N ILE A 229 13.67 4.14 -7.08
CA ILE A 229 13.75 3.06 -6.10
C ILE A 229 12.74 1.98 -6.50
N ALA A 230 13.22 0.80 -6.94
CA ALA A 230 12.35 -0.30 -7.38
C ALA A 230 13.02 -1.66 -7.22
N ASP A 231 12.25 -2.73 -7.40
CA ASP A 231 12.73 -4.11 -7.40
C ASP A 231 13.48 -4.50 -8.68
N LYS A 232 13.40 -3.69 -9.74
CA LYS A 232 14.09 -3.88 -11.01
C LYS A 232 14.39 -2.53 -11.65
N ASP A 233 15.59 -2.38 -12.21
CA ASP A 233 16.00 -1.21 -12.97
C ASP A 233 15.18 -1.09 -14.27
N PRO A 234 14.47 0.03 -14.49
CA PRO A 234 13.77 0.29 -15.75
C PRO A 234 14.69 0.69 -16.90
N GLY A 235 15.94 1.10 -16.63
CA GLY A 235 16.88 1.58 -17.65
C GLY A 235 16.38 2.83 -18.37
N LEU A 236 15.97 3.85 -17.62
CA LEU A 236 15.37 5.07 -18.22
C LEU A 236 16.37 5.83 -19.09
N PRO A 237 15.94 6.34 -20.26
CA PRO A 237 16.79 7.10 -21.17
C PRO A 237 16.93 8.57 -20.73
N LEU A 238 17.41 8.78 -19.51
CA LEU A 238 17.63 10.11 -18.90
C LEU A 238 19.12 10.39 -18.74
N LYS A 239 19.52 11.66 -18.85
CA LYS A 239 20.91 12.12 -18.78
C LYS A 239 21.51 11.89 -17.39
N ASN A 240 20.78 12.25 -16.33
CA ASN A 240 21.20 12.12 -14.93
C ASN A 240 20.19 11.28 -14.17
N TYR A 241 20.44 9.95 -14.15
CA TYR A 241 19.55 8.93 -13.62
C TYR A 241 20.30 8.00 -12.67
N GLN A 242 19.69 7.69 -11.53
CA GLN A 242 20.23 6.73 -10.57
C GLN A 242 19.16 5.73 -10.14
N PHE A 243 19.46 4.46 -10.32
CA PHE A 243 18.65 3.36 -9.83
C PHE A 243 19.13 2.89 -8.46
N ILE A 244 18.20 2.67 -7.54
CA ILE A 244 18.46 2.11 -6.21
C ILE A 244 17.59 0.86 -6.07
N PRO A 245 18.19 -0.33 -5.89
CA PRO A 245 17.43 -1.54 -5.60
C PRO A 245 16.66 -1.36 -4.29
N TRP A 246 15.34 -1.58 -4.32
CA TRP A 246 14.53 -1.45 -3.12
C TRP A 246 14.92 -2.47 -2.05
N SER A 247 15.14 -2.02 -0.85
CA SER A 247 15.33 -2.82 0.35
C SER A 247 14.47 -2.26 1.49
N LYS A 248 13.86 -3.14 2.28
CA LYS A 248 13.10 -2.72 3.47
C LYS A 248 13.98 -2.01 4.49
N GLU A 249 15.21 -2.46 4.62
CA GLU A 249 16.18 -2.00 5.61
C GLU A 249 16.62 -0.56 5.35
N THR A 250 16.71 -0.16 4.08
CA THR A 250 17.17 1.16 3.65
C THR A 250 16.06 2.05 3.08
N GLU A 251 14.79 1.56 3.04
CA GLU A 251 13.66 2.23 2.38
C GLU A 251 13.54 3.71 2.75
N THR A 252 13.60 4.04 4.04
CA THR A 252 13.48 5.42 4.50
C THR A 252 14.69 6.27 4.12
N GLU A 253 15.90 5.73 4.29
CA GLU A 253 17.15 6.44 3.94
C GLU A 253 17.25 6.66 2.42
N ASP A 254 16.77 5.72 1.63
CA ASP A 254 16.76 5.85 0.18
C ASP A 254 15.72 6.88 -0.28
N LEU A 255 14.54 6.91 0.34
CA LEU A 255 13.53 7.95 0.09
C LEU A 255 14.03 9.34 0.47
N LEU A 256 14.85 9.47 1.52
CA LEU A 256 15.47 10.74 1.91
C LEU A 256 16.51 11.26 0.91
N LYS A 257 16.81 10.56 -0.17
CA LYS A 257 17.56 11.09 -1.30
C LYS A 257 16.70 11.95 -2.22
N PHE A 258 15.37 11.93 -2.08
CA PHE A 258 14.44 12.73 -2.87
C PHE A 258 14.16 14.07 -2.19
N HIS A 259 14.10 15.13 -2.98
CA HIS A 259 13.64 16.45 -2.55
C HIS A 259 12.24 16.75 -3.11
N ILE A 260 11.88 16.05 -4.19
CA ILE A 260 10.57 16.09 -4.82
C ILE A 260 10.18 14.66 -5.15
N GLY A 261 9.00 14.21 -4.74
CA GLY A 261 8.49 12.88 -5.01
C GLY A 261 7.40 12.88 -6.08
N LEU A 262 7.49 11.99 -7.07
CA LEU A 262 6.52 11.90 -8.17
C LEU A 262 5.62 10.67 -8.04
N MET A 263 4.31 10.86 -8.30
CA MET A 263 3.35 9.77 -8.35
C MET A 263 2.41 9.89 -9.57
N PRO A 264 2.93 9.66 -10.79
CA PRO A 264 2.10 9.61 -11.98
C PRO A 264 1.20 8.37 -11.98
N LEU A 265 -0.04 8.54 -12.45
CA LEU A 265 -1.02 7.47 -12.64
C LEU A 265 -1.89 7.78 -13.87
N THR A 266 -2.30 6.74 -14.59
CA THR A 266 -3.39 6.81 -15.56
C THR A 266 -4.74 6.81 -14.85
N ASP A 267 -5.80 7.37 -15.45
CA ASP A 267 -7.14 7.29 -14.90
C ASP A 267 -7.88 6.04 -15.39
N ASP A 268 -7.78 4.97 -14.59
CA ASP A 268 -8.41 3.69 -14.87
C ASP A 268 -8.91 3.01 -13.57
N PRO A 269 -9.76 1.97 -13.66
CA PRO A 269 -10.32 1.31 -12.48
C PRO A 269 -9.29 0.71 -11.51
N ILE A 270 -8.09 0.34 -11.96
CA ILE A 270 -7.04 -0.24 -11.11
C ILE A 270 -6.37 0.87 -10.30
N THR A 271 -6.03 1.97 -10.98
CA THR A 271 -5.35 3.12 -10.37
C THR A 271 -6.25 3.91 -9.44
N LYS A 272 -7.57 4.01 -9.75
CA LYS A 272 -8.59 4.55 -8.80
C LYS A 272 -8.63 3.76 -7.49
N GLY A 273 -8.35 2.46 -7.54
CA GLY A 273 -8.27 1.62 -6.36
C GLY A 273 -7.01 1.81 -5.50
N LYS A 274 -5.99 2.52 -5.99
CA LYS A 274 -4.76 2.74 -5.23
C LYS A 274 -4.98 3.72 -4.08
N CYS A 275 -4.28 3.47 -2.97
CA CYS A 275 -4.45 4.24 -1.72
C CYS A 275 -3.39 5.33 -1.51
N GLY A 276 -2.81 5.87 -2.57
CA GLY A 276 -1.89 7.03 -2.50
C GLY A 276 -0.57 6.79 -1.77
N PHE A 277 -0.20 5.53 -1.60
CA PHE A 277 0.90 5.12 -0.71
C PHE A 277 2.23 5.84 -0.95
N LYS A 278 2.63 6.06 -2.22
CA LYS A 278 3.88 6.77 -2.56
C LYS A 278 3.85 8.21 -2.05
N ALA A 279 2.76 8.94 -2.35
CA ALA A 279 2.58 10.31 -1.88
C ALA A 279 2.62 10.38 -0.35
N ILE A 280 1.93 9.46 0.35
CA ILE A 280 1.94 9.36 1.81
C ILE A 280 3.37 9.16 2.35
N GLN A 281 4.19 8.30 1.72
CA GLN A 281 5.58 8.08 2.14
C GLN A 281 6.45 9.34 1.94
N TYR A 282 6.36 10.00 0.77
CA TYR A 282 7.11 11.23 0.50
C TYR A 282 6.73 12.32 1.50
N MET A 283 5.46 12.61 1.60
CA MET A 283 4.91 13.64 2.48
C MET A 283 5.23 13.37 3.95
N ALA A 284 5.27 12.10 4.38
CA ALA A 284 5.68 11.71 5.73
C ALA A 284 7.12 12.09 6.04
N LEU A 285 7.98 12.18 5.05
CA LEU A 285 9.38 12.60 5.18
C LEU A 285 9.59 14.09 4.89
N GLY A 286 8.52 14.88 4.76
CA GLY A 286 8.61 16.30 4.43
C GLY A 286 9.05 16.55 2.98
N ILE A 287 8.83 15.59 2.10
CA ILE A 287 9.13 15.69 0.68
C ILE A 287 7.85 16.11 -0.05
N PRO A 288 7.81 17.26 -0.74
CA PRO A 288 6.69 17.64 -1.58
C PRO A 288 6.35 16.55 -2.60
N ALA A 289 5.08 16.20 -2.70
CA ALA A 289 4.58 15.22 -3.67
C ALA A 289 3.92 15.93 -4.86
N ILE A 290 4.25 15.51 -6.08
CA ILE A 290 3.51 15.87 -7.29
C ILE A 290 2.79 14.61 -7.77
N VAL A 291 1.47 14.69 -7.98
CA VAL A 291 0.63 13.52 -8.23
C VAL A 291 -0.34 13.75 -9.38
N SER A 292 -0.76 12.66 -10.05
CA SER A 292 -1.93 12.72 -10.96
C SER A 292 -3.23 12.82 -10.16
N PRO A 293 -4.30 13.49 -10.67
CA PRO A 293 -5.62 13.61 -10.01
C PRO A 293 -6.43 12.32 -10.08
N VAL A 294 -5.87 11.20 -9.59
CA VAL A 294 -6.46 9.89 -9.71
C VAL A 294 -6.73 9.27 -8.35
N GLY A 295 -7.94 8.80 -8.14
CA GLY A 295 -8.36 8.12 -6.93
C GLY A 295 -8.20 9.01 -5.71
N VAL A 296 -7.51 8.53 -4.68
CA VAL A 296 -7.34 9.22 -3.39
C VAL A 296 -6.26 10.31 -3.41
N ASN A 297 -5.54 10.49 -4.51
CA ASN A 297 -4.42 11.44 -4.58
C ASN A 297 -4.88 12.88 -4.28
N THR A 298 -6.08 13.27 -4.76
CA THR A 298 -6.68 14.59 -4.50
C THR A 298 -7.21 14.78 -3.08
N ASP A 299 -7.37 13.71 -2.30
CA ASP A 299 -7.69 13.81 -0.87
C ASP A 299 -6.41 13.96 -0.03
N ILE A 300 -5.30 13.41 -0.52
CA ILE A 300 -4.00 13.44 0.16
C ILE A 300 -3.30 14.78 -0.11
N VAL A 301 -3.29 15.21 -1.38
CA VAL A 301 -2.58 16.40 -1.85
C VAL A 301 -3.55 17.55 -2.08
N ASP A 302 -3.42 18.60 -1.27
CA ASP A 302 -4.10 19.87 -1.41
C ASP A 302 -3.21 20.76 -2.31
N GLU A 303 -3.69 21.10 -3.52
CA GLU A 303 -2.95 21.83 -4.56
C GLU A 303 -2.30 23.11 -4.04
N GLY A 304 -0.97 23.24 -4.21
CA GLY A 304 -0.20 24.42 -3.82
C GLY A 304 0.00 24.59 -2.30
N ILE A 305 -0.56 23.72 -1.47
CA ILE A 305 -0.46 23.80 0.00
C ILE A 305 0.55 22.76 0.52
N ASN A 306 0.35 21.50 0.19
CA ASN A 306 1.17 20.39 0.68
C ASN A 306 1.74 19.50 -0.44
N GLY A 307 1.59 19.95 -1.69
CA GLY A 307 2.02 19.26 -2.90
C GLY A 307 1.32 19.85 -4.11
N PHE A 308 1.44 19.18 -5.26
CA PHE A 308 0.79 19.59 -6.49
C PHE A 308 0.07 18.43 -7.17
N VAL A 309 -1.02 18.79 -7.88
CA VAL A 309 -1.82 17.86 -8.68
C VAL A 309 -1.71 18.26 -10.15
N CYS A 310 -1.22 17.36 -11.01
CA CYS A 310 -0.94 17.65 -12.41
C CYS A 310 -1.70 16.72 -13.35
N THR A 311 -2.33 17.31 -14.39
CA THR A 311 -3.10 16.62 -15.43
C THR A 311 -2.36 16.53 -16.76
N SER A 312 -1.57 17.56 -17.11
CA SER A 312 -0.86 17.68 -18.39
C SER A 312 0.65 17.62 -18.20
N GLU A 313 1.38 17.28 -19.27
CA GLU A 313 2.85 17.33 -19.28
C GLU A 313 3.39 18.74 -18.93
N GLU A 314 2.70 19.78 -19.39
CA GLU A 314 3.07 21.16 -19.11
C GLU A 314 2.96 21.48 -17.61
N GLU A 315 1.87 21.04 -16.95
CA GLU A 315 1.72 21.20 -15.50
C GLU A 315 2.82 20.46 -14.73
N TRP A 316 3.13 19.22 -15.12
CA TRP A 316 4.24 18.47 -14.53
C TRP A 316 5.56 19.20 -14.70
N GLU A 317 5.89 19.67 -15.91
CA GLU A 317 7.13 20.43 -16.19
C GLU A 317 7.20 21.69 -15.33
N ASN A 318 6.11 22.48 -15.28
CA ASN A 318 6.05 23.73 -14.53
C ASN A 318 6.19 23.50 -13.01
N LYS A 319 5.48 22.50 -12.44
CA LYS A 319 5.53 22.26 -10.99
C LYS A 319 6.85 21.63 -10.55
N ILE A 320 7.45 20.75 -11.34
CA ILE A 320 8.80 20.24 -11.08
C ILE A 320 9.81 21.38 -11.15
N THR A 321 9.77 22.22 -12.18
CA THR A 321 10.65 23.40 -12.32
C THR A 321 10.53 24.33 -11.12
N LEU A 322 9.30 24.66 -10.73
CA LEU A 322 9.01 25.54 -9.59
C LEU A 322 9.67 25.01 -8.31
N LEU A 323 9.46 23.73 -8.00
CA LEU A 323 10.06 23.13 -6.80
C LEU A 323 11.58 22.92 -6.91
N LEU A 324 12.15 22.74 -8.11
CA LEU A 324 13.60 22.65 -8.29
C LEU A 324 14.27 24.01 -8.03
N SER A 325 13.63 25.12 -8.41
CA SER A 325 14.20 26.46 -8.36
C SER A 325 13.97 27.20 -7.03
N ASP A 326 12.96 26.78 -6.23
CA ASP A 326 12.57 27.51 -5.01
C ASP A 326 12.70 26.61 -3.75
N PRO A 327 13.84 26.68 -3.02
CA PRO A 327 14.07 25.90 -1.82
C PRO A 327 13.14 26.30 -0.65
N ASP A 328 12.76 27.57 -0.54
CA ASP A 328 11.86 28.05 0.51
C ASP A 328 10.46 27.46 0.32
N LEU A 329 9.96 27.49 -0.91
CA LEU A 329 8.69 26.87 -1.28
C LEU A 329 8.73 25.34 -1.05
N ARG A 330 9.83 24.66 -1.43
CA ARG A 330 9.99 23.22 -1.14
C ARG A 330 9.87 22.94 0.35
N LYS A 331 10.56 23.71 1.18
CA LYS A 331 10.53 23.58 2.64
C LYS A 331 9.13 23.84 3.20
N GLN A 332 8.47 24.89 2.74
CA GLN A 332 7.11 25.25 3.17
C GLN A 332 6.12 24.14 2.83
N ILE A 333 6.09 23.67 1.58
CA ILE A 333 5.21 22.61 1.11
C ILE A 333 5.54 21.29 1.82
N GLY A 334 6.82 20.96 1.97
CA GLY A 334 7.26 19.75 2.69
C GLY A 334 6.82 19.74 4.15
N ALA A 335 6.88 20.85 4.86
CA ALA A 335 6.40 20.98 6.23
C ALA A 335 4.86 20.82 6.31
N ALA A 336 4.11 21.40 5.39
CA ALA A 336 2.66 21.24 5.30
C ALA A 336 2.28 19.80 4.95
N ALA A 337 3.02 19.18 4.03
CA ALA A 337 2.87 17.76 3.67
C ALA A 337 3.03 16.85 4.89
N ARG A 338 4.11 17.02 5.64
CA ARG A 338 4.37 16.28 6.89
C ARG A 338 3.21 16.41 7.87
N LYS A 339 2.75 17.63 8.11
CA LYS A 339 1.64 17.92 9.03
C LYS A 339 0.32 17.23 8.59
N LYS A 340 0.03 17.22 7.28
CA LYS A 340 -1.14 16.51 6.73
C LYS A 340 -1.07 15.01 7.05
N ILE A 341 0.11 14.41 6.86
CA ILE A 341 0.29 12.97 7.13
C ILE A 341 0.19 12.67 8.62
N GLU A 342 0.82 13.45 9.47
CA GLU A 342 0.73 13.25 10.92
C GLU A 342 -0.71 13.30 11.43
N ASN A 343 -1.52 14.20 10.89
CA ASN A 343 -2.90 14.41 11.34
C ASN A 343 -3.89 13.37 10.78
N ASN A 344 -3.65 12.81 9.58
CA ASN A 344 -4.68 12.02 8.89
C ASN A 344 -4.23 10.61 8.48
N TYR A 345 -2.92 10.40 8.25
CA TYR A 345 -2.38 9.17 7.66
C TYR A 345 -1.29 8.52 8.52
N SER A 346 -1.14 8.96 9.76
CA SER A 346 -0.23 8.33 10.71
C SER A 346 -0.92 7.20 11.49
N VAL A 347 -0.10 6.29 12.04
CA VAL A 347 -0.58 5.24 12.95
C VAL A 347 -1.31 5.84 14.15
N SER A 348 -0.79 6.95 14.71
CA SER A 348 -1.40 7.63 15.87
C SER A 348 -2.75 8.26 15.54
N ALA A 349 -2.88 8.93 14.39
CA ALA A 349 -4.12 9.56 13.97
C ALA A 349 -5.25 8.54 13.70
N THR A 350 -4.90 7.34 13.27
CA THR A 350 -5.86 6.32 12.86
C THR A 350 -6.03 5.17 13.88
N GLU A 351 -5.31 5.21 15.01
CA GLU A 351 -5.37 4.17 16.05
C GLU A 351 -6.79 3.86 16.50
N SER A 352 -7.57 4.88 16.87
CA SER A 352 -8.94 4.70 17.36
C SER A 352 -9.84 4.07 16.29
N LEU A 353 -9.65 4.45 15.03
CA LEU A 353 -10.38 3.90 13.89
C LEU A 353 -10.01 2.43 13.65
N PHE A 354 -8.72 2.09 13.70
CA PHE A 354 -8.28 0.69 13.58
C PHE A 354 -8.88 -0.19 14.67
N PHE A 355 -8.89 0.28 15.92
CA PHE A 355 -9.46 -0.51 17.03
C PHE A 355 -10.99 -0.57 17.02
N SER A 356 -11.68 0.34 16.33
CA SER A 356 -13.14 0.32 16.24
C SER A 356 -13.70 -0.93 15.57
N VAL A 357 -12.91 -1.60 14.71
CA VAL A 357 -13.31 -2.82 14.00
C VAL A 357 -13.45 -4.05 14.90
N PHE A 358 -12.90 -4.00 16.12
CA PHE A 358 -12.93 -5.10 17.10
C PHE A 358 -14.00 -4.90 18.19
N LYS A 359 -15.08 -4.24 17.85
CA LYS A 359 -16.22 -3.99 18.75
C LYS A 359 -17.43 -4.86 18.44
#